data_8068d9494a2600089b423b3ff33f9cc2
#
_entry.id   8068d9494a2600089b423b3ff33f9cc2
#
_cell.length_a   1.000
_cell.length_b   1.000
_cell.length_c   1.000
_cell.angle_alpha   90.00
_cell.angle_beta   90.00
_cell.angle_gamma   90.00
#
_symmetry.space_group_name_H-M   'P 1'
#
loop_
_entity.id
_entity.type
_entity.pdbx_description
1 polymer ?
#
loop_
_entity_poly.entity_id
_entity_poly.type
_entity_poly.pdbx_seq_one_letter_code
_entity_poly.pdbx_strand_id
1 'polypeptide(L)'
;MTRLSSRRSLVAGALATALLGGLAAAAPSSAAEPTITNDCLLSVPEPGSQAPVKICYTLFQPAGASAERPVPVVMHGHGWGGSRTRTVSPDFKPLLDAGYGILSFDQRGFGESGGRAHTLQVDIEGHDVLRLVDLIAAQPWVRKEGGKDDPVLGAMGGSYGGGYQYLGAFADQLYNKRNRFDALAPEITWNDLKQALAPDEVARSTWLTLLTAVSTQDNDERAQRAFAYGAATGLWADGPAAQALDADMDAYFERTGPRWHVAQGRQLDIPTLVRQGTNDTLFNLNEAVRNFDSTLTPKARSRSMLIGYNGGHILPGLANSAVPRGASTNGDPCSAALGGGWEALRKAFFDRNLKKDDSVTIPGLGQYHLATTDAKRCVTLDSVAPTTTVALGTVATPVVAGAPLQLELGAGPMTVAGMPRVDALVTAAGAHAKAFFGLAVGTSPADATVVHNQLMPLHEEVPLVGSERSVELPGVAVDVPAGQKLFLTVTPFVDQFHGNGSRTPGALVLRDTKVQLPVVPTPVAVAPAR
;
A
#
# COMPACT_ATOMS: atom_id res chain seq x y z
N MET A 1 -15.96 -66.54 -30.33
CA MET A 1 -16.50 -67.85 -29.80
C MET A 1 -17.14 -67.53 -28.50
N THR A 2 -18.26 -67.68 -28.40
CA THR A 2 -19.52 -68.30 -27.93
C THR A 2 -20.28 -67.31 -27.04
N ARG A 3 -21.33 -66.74 -27.47
CA ARG A 3 -22.77 -67.03 -27.65
C ARG A 3 -23.53 -67.48 -26.38
N LEU A 4 -24.64 -66.71 -26.10
CA LEU A 4 -25.98 -67.09 -25.61
C LEU A 4 -26.12 -67.23 -24.09
N SER A 5 -27.25 -66.85 -23.47
CA SER A 5 -28.67 -66.64 -23.92
C SER A 5 -29.52 -66.03 -22.80
N SER A 6 -30.42 -65.21 -23.22
CA SER A 6 -31.80 -64.91 -22.74
C SER A 6 -32.43 -65.76 -21.62
N ARG A 7 -33.21 -65.08 -20.72
CA ARG A 7 -34.61 -65.46 -20.40
C ARG A 7 -35.41 -64.26 -19.89
N ARG A 8 -36.56 -64.12 -20.51
CA ARG A 8 -37.68 -63.22 -20.10
C ARG A 8 -38.48 -63.87 -18.97
N SER A 9 -39.01 -63.07 -18.08
CA SER A 9 -40.24 -63.41 -17.37
C SER A 9 -41.03 -62.13 -17.12
N LEU A 10 -42.24 -62.09 -17.67
CA LEU A 10 -43.32 -61.17 -17.39
C LEU A 10 -44.02 -61.58 -16.10
N VAL A 11 -44.35 -60.61 -15.23
CA VAL A 11 -45.53 -60.68 -14.35
C VAL A 11 -46.11 -59.27 -14.25
N ALA A 12 -47.44 -59.25 -14.36
CA ALA A 12 -48.30 -58.10 -14.50
C ALA A 12 -48.65 -57.41 -13.16
N GLY A 13 -48.89 -56.10 -13.26
CA GLY A 13 -50.10 -55.46 -12.74
C GLY A 13 -50.13 -54.99 -11.30
N ALA A 14 -50.09 -53.65 -11.13
CA ALA A 14 -51.06 -52.93 -10.27
C ALA A 14 -50.94 -51.40 -10.54
N LEU A 15 -52.00 -50.76 -10.99
CA LEU A 15 -52.18 -49.33 -11.03
C LEU A 15 -52.22 -48.75 -9.60
N ALA A 16 -51.31 -47.79 -9.31
CA ALA A 16 -51.50 -46.86 -8.22
C ALA A 16 -51.29 -45.42 -8.80
N THR A 17 -52.36 -44.70 -8.96
CA THR A 17 -52.38 -43.28 -9.28
C THR A 17 -51.87 -42.50 -8.08
N ALA A 18 -50.61 -42.04 -8.14
CA ALA A 18 -50.05 -41.06 -7.21
C ALA A 18 -50.08 -39.69 -7.88
N LEU A 19 -50.86 -38.76 -7.31
CA LEU A 19 -50.81 -37.34 -7.60
C LEU A 19 -49.39 -36.81 -7.34
N LEU A 20 -48.63 -36.57 -8.36
CA LEU A 20 -47.40 -35.78 -8.32
C LEU A 20 -47.75 -34.29 -8.30
N GLY A 21 -47.86 -33.72 -7.10
CA GLY A 21 -47.77 -32.29 -6.89
C GLY A 21 -46.38 -31.82 -7.32
N GLY A 22 -46.27 -31.17 -8.48
CA GLY A 22 -45.05 -30.58 -8.98
C GLY A 22 -44.61 -29.45 -8.07
N LEU A 23 -43.62 -29.71 -7.20
CA LEU A 23 -42.76 -28.66 -6.69
C LEU A 23 -41.90 -28.20 -7.88
N ALA A 24 -42.31 -27.10 -8.50
CA ALA A 24 -41.45 -26.34 -9.39
C ALA A 24 -40.26 -25.85 -8.52
N ALA A 25 -39.14 -26.52 -8.59
CA ALA A 25 -37.91 -25.97 -8.12
C ALA A 25 -37.67 -24.67 -8.89
N ALA A 26 -37.79 -23.53 -8.21
CA ALA A 26 -37.41 -22.26 -8.78
C ALA A 26 -35.93 -22.40 -9.23
N ALA A 27 -35.70 -22.31 -10.53
CA ALA A 27 -34.35 -22.20 -11.06
C ALA A 27 -33.65 -21.06 -10.30
N PRO A 28 -32.38 -21.19 -9.91
CA PRO A 28 -31.67 -20.09 -9.31
C PRO A 28 -31.77 -18.91 -10.29
N SER A 29 -32.38 -17.81 -9.83
CA SER A 29 -32.42 -16.59 -10.60
C SER A 29 -31.00 -16.22 -10.91
N SER A 30 -30.56 -16.22 -12.16
CA SER A 30 -29.27 -15.68 -12.53
C SER A 30 -29.27 -14.25 -12.01
N ALA A 31 -28.27 -13.90 -11.17
CA ALA A 31 -28.12 -12.53 -10.75
C ALA A 31 -28.10 -11.66 -12.01
N ALA A 32 -28.96 -10.65 -12.07
CA ALA A 32 -29.06 -9.81 -13.26
C ALA A 32 -27.72 -9.07 -13.42
N GLU A 33 -27.19 -9.07 -14.67
CA GLU A 33 -25.91 -8.45 -14.98
C GLU A 33 -25.96 -6.92 -14.80
N PRO A 34 -24.85 -6.28 -14.40
CA PRO A 34 -24.78 -4.83 -14.31
C PRO A 34 -24.82 -4.19 -15.71
N THR A 35 -25.35 -2.99 -15.79
CA THR A 35 -25.19 -2.17 -17.01
C THR A 35 -23.78 -1.56 -17.00
N ILE A 36 -23.03 -1.75 -18.09
CA ILE A 36 -21.65 -1.29 -18.23
C ILE A 36 -21.58 -0.19 -19.28
N THR A 37 -21.11 0.99 -18.88
CA THR A 37 -20.89 2.14 -19.77
C THR A 37 -19.40 2.45 -19.86
N ASN A 38 -18.85 2.47 -21.08
CA ASN A 38 -17.49 2.92 -21.33
C ASN A 38 -17.54 4.27 -22.03
N ASP A 39 -16.91 5.30 -21.44
CA ASP A 39 -16.91 6.64 -22.00
C ASP A 39 -15.68 7.43 -21.47
N CYS A 40 -15.57 8.68 -21.91
CA CYS A 40 -14.51 9.59 -21.44
C CYS A 40 -15.11 10.98 -21.17
N LEU A 41 -14.55 11.67 -20.19
CA LEU A 41 -14.85 13.08 -19.92
C LEU A 41 -13.65 13.97 -20.26
N LEU A 42 -13.88 15.28 -20.33
CA LEU A 42 -12.83 16.26 -20.49
C LEU A 42 -12.43 16.87 -19.14
N SER A 43 -11.14 16.94 -18.90
CA SER A 43 -10.54 17.50 -17.71
C SER A 43 -9.57 18.64 -18.04
N VAL A 44 -8.87 19.15 -17.03
CA VAL A 44 -7.96 20.27 -17.19
C VAL A 44 -6.85 19.97 -18.21
N PRO A 45 -6.40 21.00 -18.96
CA PRO A 45 -5.27 20.85 -19.90
C PRO A 45 -3.98 20.43 -19.20
N GLU A 46 -3.03 19.94 -20.02
CA GLU A 46 -1.62 19.84 -19.60
C GLU A 46 -1.04 21.22 -19.31
N PRO A 47 -0.06 21.33 -18.40
CA PRO A 47 0.69 22.57 -18.18
C PRO A 47 1.22 23.13 -19.51
N GLY A 48 0.94 24.42 -19.76
CA GLY A 48 1.33 25.10 -21.01
C GLY A 48 0.42 24.84 -22.22
N SER A 49 -0.61 24.03 -22.09
CA SER A 49 -1.62 23.75 -23.14
C SER A 49 -2.94 24.46 -22.85
N GLN A 50 -3.78 24.63 -23.88
CA GLN A 50 -5.18 25.07 -23.74
C GLN A 50 -6.17 23.92 -24.05
N ALA A 51 -5.69 22.83 -24.65
CA ALA A 51 -6.53 21.70 -25.02
C ALA A 51 -6.86 20.84 -23.79
N PRO A 52 -8.14 20.60 -23.49
CA PRO A 52 -8.53 19.75 -22.37
C PRO A 52 -8.06 18.31 -22.61
N VAL A 53 -7.74 17.63 -21.51
CA VAL A 53 -7.30 16.22 -21.53
C VAL A 53 -8.50 15.31 -21.36
N LYS A 54 -8.54 14.25 -22.15
CA LYS A 54 -9.54 13.20 -22.07
C LYS A 54 -9.19 12.24 -20.94
N ILE A 55 -10.15 11.97 -20.03
CA ILE A 55 -10.05 10.96 -18.96
C ILE A 55 -11.14 9.91 -19.18
N CYS A 56 -10.73 8.66 -19.38
CA CYS A 56 -11.61 7.56 -19.74
C CYS A 56 -11.98 6.69 -18.53
N TYR A 57 -13.22 6.24 -18.51
CA TYR A 57 -13.78 5.46 -17.40
C TYR A 57 -14.69 4.34 -17.89
N THR A 58 -14.93 3.38 -17.00
CA THR A 58 -15.97 2.38 -17.10
C THR A 58 -16.87 2.48 -15.88
N LEU A 59 -18.15 2.71 -16.09
CA LEU A 59 -19.15 2.83 -15.04
C LEU A 59 -20.02 1.58 -15.03
N PHE A 60 -20.06 0.89 -13.89
CA PHE A 60 -20.88 -0.28 -13.64
C PHE A 60 -22.08 0.12 -12.77
N GLN A 61 -23.26 0.14 -13.36
CA GLN A 61 -24.51 0.30 -12.64
C GLN A 61 -25.00 -1.08 -12.22
N PRO A 62 -25.14 -1.39 -10.92
CA PRO A 62 -25.59 -2.70 -10.48
C PRO A 62 -27.06 -2.92 -10.88
N ALA A 63 -27.41 -4.17 -11.07
CA ALA A 63 -28.77 -4.54 -11.42
C ALA A 63 -29.79 -4.01 -10.41
N GLY A 64 -30.85 -3.39 -10.93
CA GLY A 64 -31.91 -2.84 -10.12
C GLY A 64 -31.67 -1.46 -9.51
N ALA A 65 -30.49 -0.86 -9.69
CA ALA A 65 -30.26 0.54 -9.32
C ALA A 65 -31.00 1.48 -10.27
N SER A 66 -31.74 2.43 -9.72
CA SER A 66 -32.51 3.43 -10.46
C SER A 66 -32.64 4.71 -9.65
N ALA A 67 -33.32 5.72 -10.20
CA ALA A 67 -33.60 6.95 -9.46
C ALA A 67 -34.51 6.70 -8.22
N GLU A 68 -35.35 5.70 -8.27
CA GLU A 68 -36.24 5.28 -7.15
C GLU A 68 -35.51 4.35 -6.16
N ARG A 69 -34.42 3.74 -6.58
CA ARG A 69 -33.57 2.85 -5.76
C ARG A 69 -32.09 3.22 -5.93
N PRO A 70 -31.69 4.41 -5.45
CA PRO A 70 -30.32 4.87 -5.60
C PRO A 70 -29.36 4.11 -4.68
N VAL A 71 -28.14 3.89 -5.17
CA VAL A 71 -27.10 3.09 -4.51
C VAL A 71 -25.80 3.89 -4.32
N PRO A 72 -24.97 3.54 -3.34
CA PRO A 72 -23.62 4.12 -3.21
C PRO A 72 -22.71 3.64 -4.34
N VAL A 73 -21.65 4.40 -4.61
CA VAL A 73 -20.63 4.09 -5.62
C VAL A 73 -19.26 3.93 -4.97
N VAL A 74 -18.43 3.05 -5.52
CA VAL A 74 -17.02 2.92 -5.18
C VAL A 74 -16.18 3.26 -6.41
N MET A 75 -15.28 4.24 -6.30
CA MET A 75 -14.29 4.52 -7.33
C MET A 75 -13.11 3.56 -7.22
N HIS A 76 -12.57 3.12 -8.36
CA HIS A 76 -11.42 2.24 -8.47
C HIS A 76 -10.35 2.85 -9.37
N GLY A 77 -9.12 3.00 -8.85
CA GLY A 77 -7.94 3.39 -9.60
C GLY A 77 -6.94 2.23 -9.71
N HIS A 78 -6.29 2.11 -10.86
CA HIS A 78 -5.24 1.11 -11.13
C HIS A 78 -3.87 1.56 -10.61
N GLY A 79 -2.91 0.62 -10.50
CA GLY A 79 -1.51 0.90 -10.20
C GLY A 79 -0.76 1.56 -11.37
N TRP A 80 0.45 2.04 -11.11
CA TRP A 80 1.33 2.64 -12.10
C TRP A 80 1.55 1.75 -13.33
N GLY A 81 1.41 2.29 -14.54
CA GLY A 81 1.50 1.53 -15.80
C GLY A 81 0.28 0.66 -16.10
N GLY A 82 -0.77 0.70 -15.28
CA GLY A 82 -1.99 -0.08 -15.45
C GLY A 82 -3.05 0.58 -16.33
N SER A 83 -4.24 0.02 -16.29
CA SER A 83 -5.44 0.56 -16.95
C SER A 83 -6.70 0.20 -16.17
N ARG A 84 -7.80 0.89 -16.48
CA ARG A 84 -9.12 0.63 -15.87
C ARG A 84 -9.63 -0.79 -16.13
N THR A 85 -10.41 -1.30 -15.21
CA THR A 85 -11.14 -2.55 -15.37
C THR A 85 -12.43 -2.29 -16.16
N ARG A 86 -12.62 -3.04 -17.26
CA ARG A 86 -13.74 -2.85 -18.21
C ARG A 86 -14.82 -3.90 -18.13
N THR A 87 -14.59 -4.96 -17.39
CA THR A 87 -15.49 -6.09 -17.22
C THR A 87 -15.65 -6.41 -15.74
N VAL A 88 -16.68 -7.16 -15.38
CA VAL A 88 -16.85 -7.61 -14.00
C VAL A 88 -15.68 -8.50 -13.60
N SER A 89 -14.82 -8.00 -12.72
CA SER A 89 -13.68 -8.74 -12.18
C SER A 89 -14.06 -9.47 -10.89
N PRO A 90 -13.28 -10.46 -10.45
CA PRO A 90 -13.44 -11.10 -9.15
C PRO A 90 -13.44 -10.09 -7.98
N ASP A 91 -12.69 -9.00 -8.10
CA ASP A 91 -12.61 -7.93 -7.10
C ASP A 91 -13.86 -7.03 -7.08
N PHE A 92 -14.52 -6.83 -8.24
CA PHE A 92 -15.72 -6.02 -8.36
C PHE A 92 -17.01 -6.78 -8.05
N LYS A 93 -17.05 -8.08 -8.38
CA LYS A 93 -18.26 -8.88 -8.27
C LYS A 93 -18.91 -8.85 -6.89
N PRO A 94 -18.18 -9.01 -5.76
CA PRO A 94 -18.79 -8.96 -4.43
C PRO A 94 -19.44 -7.61 -4.09
N LEU A 95 -18.93 -6.51 -4.62
CA LEU A 95 -19.49 -5.18 -4.42
C LEU A 95 -20.72 -4.96 -5.31
N LEU A 96 -20.66 -5.35 -6.59
CA LEU A 96 -21.80 -5.27 -7.51
C LEU A 96 -22.97 -6.13 -7.02
N ASP A 97 -22.70 -7.36 -6.59
CA ASP A 97 -23.72 -8.26 -6.01
C ASP A 97 -24.34 -7.68 -4.73
N ALA A 98 -23.56 -6.91 -3.97
CA ALA A 98 -24.02 -6.18 -2.80
C ALA A 98 -24.75 -4.86 -3.15
N GLY A 99 -24.91 -4.52 -4.41
CA GLY A 99 -25.65 -3.35 -4.88
C GLY A 99 -24.83 -2.05 -4.86
N TYR A 100 -23.49 -2.10 -4.92
CA TYR A 100 -22.66 -0.93 -5.17
C TYR A 100 -22.52 -0.66 -6.65
N GLY A 101 -22.60 0.61 -7.06
CA GLY A 101 -22.05 1.03 -8.34
C GLY A 101 -20.51 1.06 -8.27
N ILE A 102 -19.84 0.87 -9.40
CA ILE A 102 -18.38 1.00 -9.48
C ILE A 102 -18.02 1.90 -10.66
N LEU A 103 -17.09 2.85 -10.41
CA LEU A 103 -16.44 3.59 -11.47
C LEU A 103 -14.97 3.22 -11.48
N SER A 104 -14.49 2.58 -12.56
CA SER A 104 -13.06 2.32 -12.81
C SER A 104 -12.56 3.27 -13.89
N PHE A 105 -11.43 3.94 -13.68
CA PHE A 105 -10.93 4.94 -14.64
C PHE A 105 -9.46 4.72 -14.98
N ASP A 106 -9.09 5.06 -16.21
CA ASP A 106 -7.69 5.21 -16.60
C ASP A 106 -7.18 6.53 -16.04
N GLN A 107 -6.18 6.45 -15.17
CA GLN A 107 -5.54 7.66 -14.66
C GLN A 107 -4.82 8.39 -15.80
N ARG A 108 -4.67 9.72 -15.69
CA ARG A 108 -4.02 10.57 -16.70
C ARG A 108 -2.69 9.96 -17.15
N GLY A 109 -2.43 9.94 -18.47
CA GLY A 109 -1.25 9.34 -19.08
C GLY A 109 -1.32 7.84 -19.29
N PHE A 110 -2.34 7.13 -18.78
CA PHE A 110 -2.45 5.68 -18.87
C PHE A 110 -3.71 5.22 -19.61
N GLY A 111 -3.66 3.99 -20.12
CA GLY A 111 -4.77 3.33 -20.79
C GLY A 111 -5.26 4.08 -22.03
N GLU A 112 -6.54 4.49 -22.02
CA GLU A 112 -7.14 5.31 -23.09
C GLU A 112 -7.27 6.78 -22.71
N SER A 113 -6.87 7.16 -21.48
CA SER A 113 -6.79 8.55 -21.07
C SER A 113 -5.65 9.27 -21.78
N GLY A 114 -5.83 10.55 -22.01
CA GLY A 114 -4.80 11.42 -22.59
C GLY A 114 -3.90 12.04 -21.53
N GLY A 115 -3.05 12.95 -21.99
CA GLY A 115 -2.12 13.67 -21.14
C GLY A 115 -0.91 12.84 -20.71
N ARG A 116 -0.26 13.26 -19.64
CA ARG A 116 0.89 12.62 -19.04
C ARG A 116 0.69 12.43 -17.53
N ALA A 117 1.23 11.37 -16.95
CA ALA A 117 1.18 11.15 -15.51
C ALA A 117 2.14 12.09 -14.78
N HIS A 118 1.61 12.92 -13.91
CA HIS A 118 2.35 13.89 -13.09
C HIS A 118 2.57 13.38 -11.65
N THR A 119 2.56 12.08 -11.43
CA THR A 119 2.75 11.45 -10.12
C THR A 119 1.74 11.90 -9.06
N LEU A 120 0.49 12.15 -9.47
CA LEU A 120 -0.62 12.60 -8.64
C LEU A 120 -0.45 14.04 -8.10
N GLN A 121 -0.09 14.97 -8.98
CA GLN A 121 -0.10 16.40 -8.66
C GLN A 121 -1.53 16.90 -8.39
N VAL A 122 -1.74 17.54 -7.24
CA VAL A 122 -3.08 17.96 -6.81
C VAL A 122 -3.69 19.00 -7.77
N ASP A 123 -2.86 19.80 -8.42
CA ASP A 123 -3.31 20.84 -9.37
C ASP A 123 -3.66 20.28 -10.77
N ILE A 124 -3.36 19.01 -11.03
CA ILE A 124 -3.58 18.37 -12.33
C ILE A 124 -4.51 17.17 -12.14
N GLU A 125 -3.99 16.02 -11.65
CA GLU A 125 -4.79 14.80 -11.47
C GLU A 125 -5.85 14.95 -10.38
N GLY A 126 -5.65 15.87 -9.42
CA GLY A 126 -6.70 16.23 -8.47
C GLY A 126 -7.98 16.69 -9.15
N HIS A 127 -7.88 17.51 -10.20
CA HIS A 127 -9.02 17.93 -10.99
C HIS A 127 -9.65 16.80 -11.81
N ASP A 128 -8.85 15.82 -12.29
CA ASP A 128 -9.40 14.65 -12.98
C ASP A 128 -10.32 13.85 -12.05
N VAL A 129 -9.86 13.60 -10.82
CA VAL A 129 -10.67 12.90 -9.81
C VAL A 129 -11.93 13.69 -9.48
N LEU A 130 -11.85 15.01 -9.31
CA LEU A 130 -13.04 15.85 -9.03
C LEU A 130 -14.06 15.79 -10.17
N ARG A 131 -13.63 15.80 -11.44
CA ARG A 131 -14.51 15.65 -12.60
C ARG A 131 -15.22 14.29 -12.62
N LEU A 132 -14.53 13.22 -12.22
CA LEU A 132 -15.13 11.90 -12.08
C LEU A 132 -16.14 11.84 -10.93
N VAL A 133 -15.87 12.52 -9.81
CA VAL A 133 -16.84 12.67 -8.71
C VAL A 133 -18.09 13.44 -9.17
N ASP A 134 -17.92 14.52 -9.94
CA ASP A 134 -19.03 15.28 -10.52
C ASP A 134 -19.86 14.40 -11.47
N LEU A 135 -19.21 13.58 -12.31
CA LEU A 135 -19.86 12.60 -13.18
C LEU A 135 -20.69 11.59 -12.38
N ILE A 136 -20.15 11.04 -11.30
CA ILE A 136 -20.87 10.11 -10.41
C ILE A 136 -22.08 10.82 -9.80
N ALA A 137 -21.90 12.03 -9.30
CA ALA A 137 -22.98 12.81 -8.71
C ALA A 137 -24.09 13.15 -9.70
N ALA A 138 -23.80 13.25 -10.99
CA ALA A 138 -24.79 13.50 -12.04
C ALA A 138 -25.68 12.27 -12.35
N GLN A 139 -25.27 11.05 -11.94
CA GLN A 139 -26.06 9.86 -12.22
C GLN A 139 -27.36 9.82 -11.39
N PRO A 140 -28.54 9.59 -12.00
CA PRO A 140 -29.80 9.58 -11.27
C PRO A 140 -29.92 8.40 -10.29
N TRP A 141 -29.24 7.29 -10.55
CA TRP A 141 -29.26 6.07 -9.73
C TRP A 141 -28.23 6.07 -8.60
N VAL A 142 -27.43 7.15 -8.46
CA VAL A 142 -26.44 7.27 -7.38
C VAL A 142 -27.09 7.91 -6.16
N ARG A 143 -26.92 7.26 -4.99
CA ARG A 143 -27.36 7.80 -3.70
C ARG A 143 -26.56 9.04 -3.34
N LYS A 144 -27.22 10.05 -2.80
CA LYS A 144 -26.64 11.34 -2.42
C LYS A 144 -26.90 11.66 -0.95
N GLU A 145 -25.95 12.35 -0.33
CA GLU A 145 -26.07 12.90 1.02
C GLU A 145 -25.75 14.40 0.96
N GLY A 146 -26.40 15.21 1.81
CA GLY A 146 -26.06 16.63 1.93
C GLY A 146 -26.46 17.53 0.76
N GLY A 147 -26.57 17.03 -0.48
CA GLY A 147 -26.93 17.80 -1.64
C GLY A 147 -26.90 17.03 -2.95
N LYS A 148 -27.37 17.68 -4.05
CA LYS A 148 -27.44 17.03 -5.37
C LYS A 148 -26.05 16.64 -5.93
N ASP A 149 -25.00 17.32 -5.49
CA ASP A 149 -23.63 17.17 -5.98
C ASP A 149 -22.75 16.35 -5.00
N ASP A 150 -23.38 15.70 -4.00
CA ASP A 150 -22.71 14.98 -2.93
C ASP A 150 -23.10 13.49 -3.00
N PRO A 151 -22.38 12.69 -3.81
CA PRO A 151 -22.67 11.26 -3.92
C PRO A 151 -22.21 10.52 -2.67
N VAL A 152 -22.89 9.47 -2.27
CA VAL A 152 -22.36 8.51 -1.28
C VAL A 152 -21.26 7.71 -1.96
N LEU A 153 -20.02 7.99 -1.60
CA LEU A 153 -18.84 7.61 -2.37
C LEU A 153 -17.75 6.96 -1.53
N GLY A 154 -17.37 5.75 -1.92
CA GLY A 154 -16.15 5.09 -1.47
C GLY A 154 -15.05 5.13 -2.52
N ALA A 155 -13.83 4.76 -2.11
CA ALA A 155 -12.72 4.61 -3.02
C ALA A 155 -11.86 3.39 -2.66
N MET A 156 -11.29 2.71 -3.69
CA MET A 156 -10.39 1.56 -3.53
C MET A 156 -9.34 1.51 -4.63
N GLY A 157 -8.27 0.77 -4.39
CA GLY A 157 -7.16 0.55 -5.32
C GLY A 157 -5.82 0.52 -4.61
N GLY A 158 -4.82 -0.04 -5.27
CA GLY A 158 -3.49 -0.22 -4.72
C GLY A 158 -2.42 0.60 -5.44
N SER A 159 -1.30 0.88 -4.76
CA SER A 159 -0.15 1.61 -5.30
C SER A 159 -0.57 3.01 -5.76
N TYR A 160 -0.36 3.35 -7.01
CA TYR A 160 -0.84 4.58 -7.63
C TYR A 160 -2.37 4.73 -7.48
N GLY A 161 -3.10 3.60 -7.56
CA GLY A 161 -4.54 3.51 -7.26
C GLY A 161 -4.90 3.66 -5.77
N GLY A 162 -3.94 3.56 -4.87
CA GLY A 162 -4.08 3.94 -3.47
C GLY A 162 -3.90 5.44 -3.27
N GLY A 163 -2.90 6.02 -3.94
CA GLY A 163 -2.57 7.44 -3.84
C GLY A 163 -3.67 8.37 -4.33
N TYR A 164 -4.36 8.04 -5.44
CA TYR A 164 -5.44 8.89 -5.96
C TYR A 164 -6.58 9.11 -4.96
N GLN A 165 -6.80 8.18 -4.03
CA GLN A 165 -7.88 8.30 -3.04
C GLN A 165 -7.61 9.47 -2.09
N TYR A 166 -6.39 9.55 -1.57
CA TYR A 166 -5.95 10.68 -0.76
C TYR A 166 -5.92 11.98 -1.58
N LEU A 167 -5.39 11.91 -2.81
CA LEU A 167 -5.37 13.03 -3.74
C LEU A 167 -6.77 13.62 -3.94
N GLY A 168 -7.74 12.77 -4.28
CA GLY A 168 -9.13 13.19 -4.54
C GLY A 168 -9.80 13.82 -3.32
N ALA A 169 -9.62 13.20 -2.14
CA ALA A 169 -10.16 13.72 -0.89
C ALA A 169 -9.55 15.08 -0.53
N PHE A 170 -8.23 15.25 -0.64
CA PHE A 170 -7.58 16.54 -0.39
C PHE A 170 -7.86 17.57 -1.48
N ALA A 171 -7.99 17.18 -2.75
CA ALA A 171 -8.39 18.09 -3.82
C ALA A 171 -9.80 18.65 -3.57
N ASP A 172 -10.74 17.82 -3.11
CA ASP A 172 -12.09 18.27 -2.76
C ASP A 172 -12.08 19.28 -1.61
N GLN A 173 -11.27 19.04 -0.57
CA GLN A 173 -11.05 20.02 0.51
C GLN A 173 -10.41 21.32 0.00
N LEU A 174 -9.41 21.21 -0.88
CA LEU A 174 -8.63 22.34 -1.34
C LEU A 174 -9.44 23.25 -2.27
N TYR A 175 -10.12 22.68 -3.26
CA TYR A 175 -10.81 23.42 -4.31
C TYR A 175 -12.29 23.66 -4.03
N ASN A 176 -12.99 22.67 -3.46
CA ASN A 176 -14.42 22.74 -3.24
C ASN A 176 -14.81 23.04 -1.78
N LYS A 177 -13.84 22.99 -0.84
CA LYS A 177 -14.08 23.15 0.61
C LYS A 177 -15.08 22.10 1.14
N ARG A 178 -15.03 20.87 0.62
CA ARG A 178 -15.97 19.78 0.86
C ARG A 178 -15.23 18.47 1.14
N ASN A 179 -15.98 17.46 1.57
CA ASN A 179 -15.52 16.07 1.71
C ASN A 179 -16.59 15.17 1.08
N ARG A 180 -16.49 14.89 -0.20
CA ARG A 180 -17.44 14.04 -0.93
C ARG A 180 -17.06 12.55 -0.94
N PHE A 181 -15.97 12.19 -0.27
CA PHE A 181 -15.62 10.80 -0.03
C PHE A 181 -16.06 10.40 1.38
N ASP A 182 -16.78 9.29 1.51
CA ASP A 182 -17.33 8.79 2.77
C ASP A 182 -16.52 7.63 3.37
N ALA A 183 -15.75 6.90 2.54
CA ALA A 183 -14.86 5.84 2.98
C ALA A 183 -13.72 5.61 1.98
N LEU A 184 -12.50 5.41 2.48
CA LEU A 184 -11.34 5.08 1.66
C LEU A 184 -10.82 3.68 2.02
N ALA A 185 -10.32 2.95 1.01
CA ALA A 185 -9.65 1.67 1.19
C ALA A 185 -8.35 1.62 0.36
N PRO A 186 -7.34 2.46 0.69
CA PRO A 186 -6.06 2.49 0.00
C PRO A 186 -5.20 1.30 0.38
N GLU A 187 -4.58 0.68 -0.64
CA GLU A 187 -3.63 -0.42 -0.47
C GLU A 187 -2.24 0.01 -0.95
N ILE A 188 -1.20 -0.42 -0.24
CA ILE A 188 0.22 -0.32 -0.65
C ILE A 188 0.58 1.03 -1.32
N THR A 189 0.34 2.14 -0.62
CA THR A 189 0.60 3.48 -1.15
C THR A 189 1.42 4.33 -0.18
N TRP A 190 1.82 5.52 -0.63
CA TRP A 190 2.73 6.41 0.09
C TRP A 190 2.01 7.49 0.91
N ASN A 191 2.73 8.04 1.85
CA ASN A 191 2.42 9.31 2.51
C ASN A 191 3.24 10.46 1.91
N ASP A 192 4.53 10.18 1.65
CA ASP A 192 5.50 11.08 1.04
C ASP A 192 6.24 10.34 -0.08
N LEU A 193 5.97 10.72 -1.33
CA LEU A 193 6.52 9.99 -2.48
C LEU A 193 8.04 10.17 -2.59
N LYS A 194 8.59 11.36 -2.30
CA LYS A 194 10.05 11.56 -2.28
C LYS A 194 10.71 10.63 -1.26
N GLN A 195 10.23 10.66 -0.01
CA GLN A 195 10.78 9.81 1.06
C GLN A 195 10.66 8.32 0.72
N ALA A 196 9.58 7.91 0.06
CA ALA A 196 9.39 6.53 -0.34
C ALA A 196 10.36 6.10 -1.46
N LEU A 197 10.60 6.97 -2.45
CA LEU A 197 11.49 6.71 -3.59
C LEU A 197 12.98 6.89 -3.25
N ALA A 198 13.28 7.81 -2.36
CA ALA A 198 14.66 8.17 -1.99
C ALA A 198 14.78 8.54 -0.50
N PRO A 199 14.65 7.56 0.40
CA PRO A 199 14.84 7.81 1.82
C PRO A 199 16.26 8.33 2.08
N ASP A 200 16.35 9.40 2.87
CA ASP A 200 17.62 10.08 3.19
C ASP A 200 18.49 10.39 1.95
N GLU A 201 17.84 10.90 0.89
CA GLU A 201 18.46 11.28 -0.39
C GLU A 201 19.11 10.11 -1.17
N VAL A 202 18.90 8.87 -0.73
CA VAL A 202 19.41 7.67 -1.40
C VAL A 202 18.31 7.03 -2.23
N ALA A 203 18.42 7.14 -3.55
CA ALA A 203 17.40 6.68 -4.47
C ALA A 203 17.27 5.14 -4.50
N ARG A 204 16.04 4.62 -4.43
CA ARG A 204 15.74 3.20 -4.69
C ARG A 204 15.92 2.88 -6.17
N SER A 205 17.16 2.90 -6.63
CA SER A 205 17.53 2.86 -8.06
C SER A 205 16.93 1.67 -8.82
N THR A 206 16.80 0.51 -8.18
CA THR A 206 16.16 -0.65 -8.79
C THR A 206 14.68 -0.38 -9.08
N TRP A 207 13.96 0.23 -8.12
CA TRP A 207 12.56 0.61 -8.34
C TRP A 207 12.39 1.71 -9.37
N LEU A 208 13.23 2.75 -9.34
CA LEU A 208 13.17 3.84 -10.33
C LEU A 208 13.41 3.32 -11.75
N THR A 209 14.32 2.36 -11.92
CA THR A 209 14.53 1.67 -13.21
C THR A 209 13.28 0.94 -13.67
N LEU A 210 12.62 0.17 -12.78
CA LEU A 210 11.41 -0.57 -13.12
C LEU A 210 10.23 0.36 -13.42
N LEU A 211 10.01 1.38 -12.59
CA LEU A 211 8.94 2.37 -12.81
C LEU A 211 9.11 3.11 -14.13
N THR A 212 10.34 3.46 -14.50
CA THR A 212 10.65 4.05 -15.80
C THR A 212 10.34 3.08 -16.94
N ALA A 213 10.72 1.81 -16.81
CA ALA A 213 10.56 0.81 -17.87
C ALA A 213 9.09 0.54 -18.25
N VAL A 214 8.17 0.64 -17.30
CA VAL A 214 6.74 0.35 -17.52
C VAL A 214 5.92 1.57 -17.96
N SER A 215 6.52 2.77 -18.04
CA SER A 215 5.74 4.00 -18.25
C SER A 215 6.49 5.12 -19.00
N THR A 216 7.56 4.81 -19.73
CA THR A 216 8.48 5.80 -20.34
C THR A 216 7.81 6.83 -21.24
N GLN A 217 6.70 6.49 -21.90
CA GLN A 217 6.01 7.41 -22.84
C GLN A 217 4.88 8.21 -22.18
N ASP A 218 4.44 7.78 -21.01
CA ASP A 218 3.21 8.23 -20.38
C ASP A 218 3.46 9.23 -19.24
N ASN A 219 4.73 9.45 -18.87
CA ASN A 219 5.11 10.30 -17.74
C ASN A 219 5.41 11.74 -18.16
N ASP A 220 5.20 12.67 -17.24
CA ASP A 220 5.79 14.00 -17.31
C ASP A 220 7.33 13.90 -17.45
N GLU A 221 7.90 14.77 -18.28
CA GLU A 221 9.34 14.75 -18.56
C GLU A 221 10.21 14.97 -17.33
N ARG A 222 9.73 15.74 -16.35
CA ARG A 222 10.44 15.98 -15.08
C ARG A 222 10.49 14.70 -14.25
N ALA A 223 9.37 13.97 -14.16
CA ALA A 223 9.34 12.67 -13.47
C ALA A 223 10.28 11.67 -14.15
N GLN A 224 10.29 11.62 -15.50
CA GLN A 224 11.20 10.76 -16.25
C GLN A 224 12.67 11.07 -15.95
N ARG A 225 13.05 12.35 -16.00
CA ARG A 225 14.42 12.80 -15.72
C ARG A 225 14.83 12.49 -14.28
N ALA A 226 13.93 12.75 -13.32
CA ALA A 226 14.13 12.44 -11.92
C ALA A 226 14.38 10.95 -11.69
N PHE A 227 13.54 10.09 -12.24
CA PHE A 227 13.70 8.64 -12.13
C PHE A 227 14.97 8.15 -12.81
N ALA A 228 15.28 8.64 -14.00
CA ALA A 228 16.50 8.29 -14.72
C ALA A 228 17.76 8.72 -13.95
N TYR A 229 17.77 9.91 -13.35
CA TYR A 229 18.88 10.37 -12.53
C TYR A 229 19.08 9.50 -11.29
N GLY A 230 18.01 9.24 -10.53
CA GLY A 230 18.06 8.39 -9.34
C GLY A 230 18.47 6.95 -9.65
N ALA A 231 17.97 6.40 -10.78
CA ALA A 231 18.38 5.07 -11.26
C ALA A 231 19.87 5.01 -11.61
N ALA A 232 20.38 6.04 -12.30
CA ALA A 232 21.77 6.07 -12.77
C ALA A 232 22.79 6.41 -11.65
N THR A 233 22.46 7.37 -10.78
CA THR A 233 23.39 7.88 -9.76
C THR A 233 23.22 7.20 -8.41
N GLY A 234 21.99 6.78 -8.12
CA GLY A 234 21.59 6.26 -6.82
C GLY A 234 21.42 7.33 -5.76
N LEU A 235 21.38 8.58 -6.15
CA LEU A 235 21.12 9.72 -5.28
C LEU A 235 19.90 10.47 -5.77
N TRP A 236 19.27 11.20 -4.87
CA TRP A 236 18.21 12.12 -5.25
C TRP A 236 18.87 13.40 -5.76
N ALA A 237 18.50 13.87 -6.95
CA ALA A 237 19.06 15.07 -7.54
C ALA A 237 18.42 16.30 -6.90
N ASP A 238 19.20 16.98 -6.11
CA ASP A 238 18.86 18.22 -5.42
C ASP A 238 19.86 19.31 -5.77
N GLY A 239 19.49 20.59 -5.59
CA GLY A 239 20.38 21.71 -5.83
C GLY A 239 20.89 21.85 -7.27
N PRO A 240 22.15 22.26 -7.48
CA PRO A 240 22.70 22.59 -8.81
C PRO A 240 22.66 21.44 -9.82
N ALA A 241 22.81 20.20 -9.36
CA ALA A 241 22.76 19.02 -10.23
C ALA A 241 21.36 18.79 -10.78
N ALA A 242 20.32 19.00 -9.96
CA ALA A 242 18.93 18.90 -10.37
C ALA A 242 18.55 20.02 -11.36
N GLN A 243 19.00 21.24 -11.11
CA GLN A 243 18.77 22.38 -12.00
C GLN A 243 19.43 22.17 -13.36
N ALA A 244 20.65 21.61 -13.41
CA ALA A 244 21.32 21.27 -14.66
C ALA A 244 20.55 20.24 -15.50
N LEU A 245 19.71 19.42 -14.87
CA LEU A 245 18.84 18.44 -15.51
C LEU A 245 17.41 18.96 -15.73
N ASP A 246 17.15 20.24 -15.40
CA ASP A 246 15.80 20.81 -15.35
C ASP A 246 14.84 19.94 -14.51
N ALA A 247 15.35 19.44 -13.36
CA ALA A 247 14.63 18.56 -12.47
C ALA A 247 14.85 18.97 -11.01
N ASP A 248 14.11 20.01 -10.58
CA ASP A 248 13.93 20.25 -9.16
C ASP A 248 12.97 19.17 -8.61
N MET A 249 13.55 18.11 -8.11
CA MET A 249 12.78 16.92 -7.68
C MET A 249 11.98 17.20 -6.42
N ASP A 250 12.49 18.01 -5.51
CA ASP A 250 11.77 18.36 -4.29
C ASP A 250 10.53 19.16 -4.59
N ALA A 251 10.65 20.24 -5.38
CA ALA A 251 9.49 21.04 -5.78
C ALA A 251 8.48 20.22 -6.61
N TYR A 252 8.98 19.32 -7.46
CA TYR A 252 8.10 18.47 -8.26
C TYR A 252 7.29 17.50 -7.40
N PHE A 253 7.93 16.84 -6.41
CA PHE A 253 7.27 15.84 -5.57
C PHE A 253 6.59 16.43 -4.32
N GLU A 254 6.80 17.70 -3.99
CA GLU A 254 6.28 18.34 -2.77
C GLU A 254 4.77 18.11 -2.57
N ARG A 255 3.98 18.19 -3.65
CA ARG A 255 2.51 18.16 -3.60
C ARG A 255 1.88 16.82 -3.97
N THR A 256 2.66 15.74 -4.02
CA THR A 256 2.23 14.43 -4.53
C THR A 256 1.69 13.47 -3.47
N GLY A 257 1.68 13.84 -2.21
CA GLY A 257 1.24 12.93 -1.15
C GLY A 257 0.57 13.62 0.04
N PRO A 258 -0.04 12.83 0.94
CA PRO A 258 -0.73 13.34 2.13
C PRO A 258 0.13 14.23 3.02
N ARG A 259 1.44 13.95 3.13
CA ARG A 259 2.37 14.75 3.94
C ARG A 259 2.29 16.24 3.69
N TRP A 260 2.25 16.65 2.42
CA TRP A 260 2.16 18.07 2.08
C TRP A 260 0.88 18.73 2.62
N HIS A 261 -0.26 18.04 2.48
CA HIS A 261 -1.54 18.54 2.97
C HIS A 261 -1.54 18.65 4.51
N VAL A 262 -0.97 17.65 5.19
CA VAL A 262 -0.83 17.65 6.66
C VAL A 262 0.07 18.81 7.12
N ALA A 263 1.18 19.06 6.44
CA ALA A 263 2.05 20.20 6.72
C ALA A 263 1.34 21.56 6.55
N GLN A 264 0.27 21.60 5.74
CA GLN A 264 -0.63 22.77 5.60
C GLN A 264 -1.81 22.77 6.58
N GLY A 265 -1.78 21.92 7.60
CA GLY A 265 -2.82 21.81 8.62
C GLY A 265 -4.11 21.10 8.17
N ARG A 266 -4.10 20.36 7.05
CA ARG A 266 -5.27 19.62 6.58
C ARG A 266 -5.20 18.18 7.05
N GLN A 267 -6.35 17.65 7.45
CA GLN A 267 -6.54 16.24 7.76
C GLN A 267 -7.88 15.77 7.19
N LEU A 268 -8.04 14.47 7.01
CA LEU A 268 -9.28 13.86 6.50
C LEU A 268 -10.13 13.33 7.66
N ASP A 269 -11.39 13.77 7.76
CA ASP A 269 -12.39 13.17 8.66
C ASP A 269 -13.18 12.06 7.94
N ILE A 270 -12.47 11.17 7.24
CA ILE A 270 -13.02 10.09 6.42
C ILE A 270 -12.53 8.75 6.99
N PRO A 271 -13.43 7.82 7.36
CA PRO A 271 -13.02 6.47 7.74
C PRO A 271 -12.18 5.82 6.66
N THR A 272 -11.05 5.25 7.03
CA THR A 272 -10.08 4.70 6.07
C THR A 272 -9.61 3.30 6.50
N LEU A 273 -9.78 2.33 5.61
CA LEU A 273 -9.25 0.98 5.76
C LEU A 273 -7.88 0.90 5.05
N VAL A 274 -6.81 1.21 5.78
CA VAL A 274 -5.45 1.21 5.24
C VAL A 274 -4.91 -0.21 5.20
N ARG A 275 -4.43 -0.67 4.04
CA ARG A 275 -3.73 -1.96 3.91
C ARG A 275 -2.34 -1.78 3.33
N GLN A 276 -1.33 -2.30 4.01
CA GLN A 276 0.06 -2.15 3.60
C GLN A 276 0.84 -3.46 3.68
N GLY A 277 1.69 -3.69 2.67
CA GLY A 277 2.62 -4.80 2.71
C GLY A 277 3.74 -4.56 3.73
N THR A 278 3.93 -5.48 4.68
CA THR A 278 5.09 -5.46 5.58
C THR A 278 6.38 -5.85 4.87
N ASN A 279 6.26 -6.49 3.70
CA ASN A 279 7.36 -6.86 2.80
C ASN A 279 7.45 -5.94 1.57
N ASP A 280 6.79 -4.79 1.61
CA ASP A 280 6.80 -3.82 0.52
C ASP A 280 8.12 -3.05 0.51
N THR A 281 8.90 -3.24 -0.54
CA THR A 281 10.22 -2.65 -0.69
C THR A 281 10.21 -1.30 -1.44
N LEU A 282 9.04 -0.87 -1.92
CA LEU A 282 8.83 0.45 -2.52
C LEU A 282 8.19 1.40 -1.51
N PHE A 283 7.01 1.06 -1.01
CA PHE A 283 6.26 1.80 0.02
C PHE A 283 6.22 0.96 1.29
N ASN A 284 7.18 1.14 2.18
CA ASN A 284 7.25 0.35 3.40
C ASN A 284 6.09 0.67 4.37
N LEU A 285 5.95 -0.13 5.42
CA LEU A 285 4.89 0.05 6.42
C LEU A 285 4.88 1.45 7.05
N ASN A 286 6.03 2.13 7.09
CA ASN A 286 6.16 3.47 7.66
C ASN A 286 5.26 4.49 6.95
N GLU A 287 5.11 4.37 5.61
CA GLU A 287 4.22 5.24 4.83
C GLU A 287 2.75 5.06 5.23
N ALA A 288 2.31 3.83 5.43
CA ALA A 288 0.95 3.54 5.87
C ALA A 288 0.68 3.98 7.32
N VAL A 289 1.67 3.83 8.22
CA VAL A 289 1.58 4.32 9.60
C VAL A 289 1.41 5.85 9.59
N ARG A 290 2.19 6.58 8.78
CA ARG A 290 2.02 8.04 8.65
C ARG A 290 0.65 8.41 8.06
N ASN A 291 0.15 7.65 7.07
CA ASN A 291 -1.19 7.84 6.52
C ASN A 291 -2.27 7.63 7.60
N PHE A 292 -2.11 6.64 8.44
CA PHE A 292 -3.08 6.34 9.50
C PHE A 292 -3.02 7.32 10.67
N ASP A 293 -1.83 7.77 11.07
CA ASP A 293 -1.63 8.59 12.27
C ASP A 293 -1.75 10.09 12.02
N SER A 294 -1.20 10.58 10.89
CA SER A 294 -1.11 12.02 10.65
C SER A 294 -2.13 12.53 9.65
N THR A 295 -2.54 11.72 8.67
CA THR A 295 -3.47 12.13 7.62
C THR A 295 -4.92 12.16 8.09
N LEU A 296 -5.28 11.28 9.01
CA LEU A 296 -6.65 11.19 9.54
C LEU A 296 -6.83 12.06 10.77
N THR A 297 -8.02 12.66 10.91
CA THR A 297 -8.41 13.27 12.18
C THR A 297 -8.51 12.19 13.27
N PRO A 298 -8.40 12.52 14.57
CA PRO A 298 -8.61 11.54 15.64
C PRO A 298 -9.96 10.82 15.56
N LYS A 299 -11.02 11.53 15.12
CA LYS A 299 -12.35 10.96 14.92
C LYS A 299 -12.37 9.98 13.75
N ALA A 300 -11.75 10.29 12.60
CA ALA A 300 -11.65 9.38 11.49
C ALA A 300 -10.81 8.15 11.86
N ARG A 301 -9.66 8.36 12.52
CA ARG A 301 -8.75 7.30 12.96
C ARG A 301 -9.45 6.27 13.86
N SER A 302 -10.30 6.71 14.80
CA SER A 302 -11.06 5.78 15.66
C SER A 302 -12.08 4.91 14.91
N ARG A 303 -12.45 5.28 13.68
CA ARG A 303 -13.36 4.54 12.78
C ARG A 303 -12.61 3.83 11.65
N SER A 304 -11.30 3.87 11.69
CA SER A 304 -10.37 3.33 10.69
C SER A 304 -9.54 2.19 11.27
N MET A 305 -8.80 1.47 10.44
CA MET A 305 -7.80 0.51 10.89
C MET A 305 -6.64 0.42 9.89
N LEU A 306 -5.49 -0.04 10.37
CA LEU A 306 -4.35 -0.37 9.54
C LEU A 306 -4.09 -1.87 9.56
N ILE A 307 -4.09 -2.48 8.38
CA ILE A 307 -3.75 -3.90 8.16
C ILE A 307 -2.37 -3.99 7.53
N GLY A 308 -1.40 -4.55 8.25
CA GLY A 308 -0.12 -4.95 7.70
C GLY A 308 -0.16 -6.42 7.30
N TYR A 309 0.05 -6.75 6.03
CA TYR A 309 0.07 -8.12 5.52
C TYR A 309 1.43 -8.46 4.91
N ASN A 310 1.78 -9.74 4.83
CA ASN A 310 2.99 -10.17 4.15
C ASN A 310 2.78 -10.15 2.64
N GLY A 311 3.18 -9.05 2.02
CA GLY A 311 2.99 -8.79 0.60
C GLY A 311 3.43 -7.36 0.26
N GLY A 312 2.90 -6.81 -0.81
CA GLY A 312 3.21 -5.48 -1.33
C GLY A 312 4.09 -5.53 -2.58
N HIS A 313 4.81 -4.46 -2.87
CA HIS A 313 5.77 -4.37 -3.96
C HIS A 313 7.05 -5.12 -3.58
N ILE A 314 7.11 -6.41 -3.90
CA ILE A 314 8.24 -7.28 -3.57
C ILE A 314 9.16 -7.37 -4.78
N LEU A 315 10.40 -6.89 -4.63
CA LEU A 315 11.45 -7.15 -5.60
C LEU A 315 11.92 -8.60 -5.50
N PRO A 316 12.05 -9.31 -6.62
CA PRO A 316 12.77 -10.56 -6.64
C PRO A 316 14.21 -10.30 -6.17
N GLY A 317 14.78 -11.23 -5.41
CA GLY A 317 16.16 -11.12 -5.00
C GLY A 317 17.10 -11.16 -6.20
N LEU A 318 18.09 -10.29 -6.19
CA LEU A 318 19.21 -10.43 -7.12
C LEU A 318 20.04 -11.67 -6.72
N ALA A 319 20.51 -12.41 -7.71
CA ALA A 319 21.18 -13.69 -7.50
C ALA A 319 22.45 -13.62 -6.62
N ASN A 320 23.04 -12.42 -6.51
CA ASN A 320 24.28 -12.15 -5.76
C ASN A 320 24.06 -11.08 -4.68
N SER A 321 22.94 -11.12 -3.97
CA SER A 321 22.73 -10.20 -2.86
C SER A 321 23.84 -10.32 -1.82
N ALA A 322 24.48 -9.21 -1.48
CA ALA A 322 25.48 -9.16 -0.43
C ALA A 322 24.88 -9.33 0.98
N VAL A 323 23.56 -9.27 1.10
CA VAL A 323 22.84 -9.34 2.37
C VAL A 323 21.99 -10.60 2.40
N PRO A 324 22.26 -11.55 3.31
CA PRO A 324 21.41 -12.72 3.48
C PRO A 324 19.98 -12.32 3.85
N ARG A 325 19.00 -12.91 3.19
CA ARG A 325 17.57 -12.60 3.36
C ARG A 325 16.82 -13.75 3.96
N GLY A 326 15.93 -13.45 4.89
CA GLY A 326 14.93 -14.38 5.38
C GLY A 326 13.92 -14.76 4.27
N ALA A 327 13.39 -15.96 4.35
CA ALA A 327 12.26 -16.37 3.53
C ALA A 327 11.06 -15.46 3.84
N SER A 328 10.37 -15.00 2.80
CA SER A 328 9.09 -14.28 2.96
C SER A 328 7.94 -15.22 2.59
N THR A 329 6.96 -15.29 3.48
CA THR A 329 5.72 -16.04 3.26
C THR A 329 4.61 -15.04 2.98
N ASN A 330 4.04 -15.07 1.79
CA ASN A 330 2.88 -14.25 1.46
C ASN A 330 1.67 -14.69 2.32
N GLY A 331 0.91 -13.73 2.82
CA GLY A 331 -0.31 -14.03 3.54
C GLY A 331 -0.88 -12.83 4.32
N ASP A 332 -2.16 -12.93 4.61
CA ASP A 332 -2.93 -11.92 5.33
C ASP A 332 -3.75 -12.54 6.47
N PRO A 333 -3.10 -13.01 7.54
CA PRO A 333 -3.79 -13.57 8.68
C PRO A 333 -4.65 -12.52 9.42
N CYS A 334 -4.34 -11.23 9.28
CA CYS A 334 -5.09 -10.18 9.93
C CYS A 334 -6.46 -9.97 9.29
N SER A 335 -6.53 -9.80 7.98
CA SER A 335 -7.82 -9.70 7.29
C SER A 335 -8.66 -10.97 7.45
N ALA A 336 -8.01 -12.15 7.46
CA ALA A 336 -8.70 -13.41 7.72
C ALA A 336 -9.34 -13.46 9.11
N ALA A 337 -8.62 -13.05 10.15
CA ALA A 337 -9.12 -13.04 11.53
C ALA A 337 -10.20 -11.97 11.78
N LEU A 338 -10.10 -10.80 11.14
CA LEU A 338 -10.97 -9.65 11.39
C LEU A 338 -12.25 -9.65 10.54
N GLY A 339 -12.24 -10.28 9.37
CA GLY A 339 -13.38 -10.22 8.46
C GLY A 339 -13.49 -11.37 7.47
N GLY A 340 -12.78 -12.49 7.67
CA GLY A 340 -12.82 -13.65 6.78
C GLY A 340 -12.03 -13.48 5.48
N GLY A 341 -11.18 -12.47 5.39
CA GLY A 341 -10.33 -12.14 4.25
C GLY A 341 -10.47 -10.69 3.82
N TRP A 342 -9.56 -10.23 2.97
CA TRP A 342 -9.48 -8.82 2.59
C TRP A 342 -10.76 -8.30 1.91
N GLU A 343 -11.25 -9.01 0.89
CA GLU A 343 -12.42 -8.58 0.12
C GLU A 343 -13.67 -8.53 1.02
N ALA A 344 -13.83 -9.50 1.91
CA ALA A 344 -14.94 -9.54 2.85
C ALA A 344 -14.85 -8.41 3.89
N LEU A 345 -13.65 -8.15 4.44
CA LEU A 345 -13.40 -7.06 5.38
C LEU A 345 -13.65 -5.69 4.72
N ARG A 346 -13.14 -5.47 3.51
CA ARG A 346 -13.35 -4.24 2.71
C ARG A 346 -14.83 -4.03 2.42
N LYS A 347 -15.54 -5.09 2.00
CA LYS A 347 -16.99 -5.00 1.79
C LYS A 347 -17.72 -4.62 3.08
N ALA A 348 -17.43 -5.28 4.20
CA ALA A 348 -18.02 -4.95 5.50
C ALA A 348 -17.74 -3.49 5.89
N PHE A 349 -16.53 -3.01 5.64
CA PHE A 349 -16.14 -1.62 5.88
C PHE A 349 -16.99 -0.63 5.04
N PHE A 350 -17.20 -0.93 3.76
CA PHE A 350 -18.09 -0.13 2.91
C PHE A 350 -19.56 -0.25 3.32
N ASP A 351 -20.06 -1.44 3.67
CA ASP A 351 -21.43 -1.60 4.14
C ASP A 351 -21.71 -0.71 5.37
N ARG A 352 -20.78 -0.73 6.35
CA ARG A 352 -20.89 0.12 7.54
C ARG A 352 -20.84 1.61 7.23
N ASN A 353 -19.92 2.06 6.38
CA ASN A 353 -19.67 3.49 6.18
C ASN A 353 -20.49 4.11 5.04
N LEU A 354 -20.78 3.39 3.95
CA LEU A 354 -21.50 3.90 2.80
C LEU A 354 -22.99 3.58 2.87
N LYS A 355 -23.37 2.39 3.34
CA LYS A 355 -24.80 2.04 3.53
C LYS A 355 -25.33 2.47 4.89
N LYS A 356 -24.44 2.87 5.81
CA LYS A 356 -24.77 3.18 7.21
C LYS A 356 -25.39 1.98 7.93
N ASP A 357 -24.88 0.78 7.63
CA ASP A 357 -25.37 -0.47 8.21
C ASP A 357 -24.73 -0.68 9.59
N ASP A 358 -25.42 -0.24 10.63
CA ASP A 358 -24.97 -0.35 12.03
C ASP A 358 -24.96 -1.81 12.54
N SER A 359 -25.58 -2.74 11.82
CA SER A 359 -25.53 -4.17 12.17
C SER A 359 -24.16 -4.80 11.86
N VAL A 360 -23.38 -4.17 10.97
CA VAL A 360 -22.03 -4.62 10.61
C VAL A 360 -21.04 -4.23 11.71
N THR A 361 -20.53 -5.20 12.42
CA THR A 361 -19.48 -5.02 13.43
C THR A 361 -18.11 -5.32 12.84
N ILE A 362 -17.18 -4.39 12.96
CA ILE A 362 -15.78 -4.56 12.54
C ILE A 362 -14.92 -4.47 13.79
N PRO A 363 -14.29 -5.59 14.22
CA PRO A 363 -13.42 -5.58 15.39
C PRO A 363 -12.12 -4.83 15.10
N GLY A 364 -11.51 -4.22 16.13
CA GLY A 364 -10.18 -3.62 16.04
C GLY A 364 -10.11 -2.27 15.33
N LEU A 365 -11.22 -1.54 15.18
CA LEU A 365 -11.16 -0.15 14.70
C LEU A 365 -10.31 0.72 15.64
N GLY A 366 -9.53 1.63 15.08
CA GLY A 366 -8.58 2.49 15.79
C GLY A 366 -7.21 1.86 16.05
N GLN A 367 -7.00 0.59 15.65
CA GLN A 367 -5.81 -0.21 15.94
C GLN A 367 -4.98 -0.54 14.69
N TYR A 368 -3.77 -1.03 14.95
CA TYR A 368 -2.87 -1.60 13.95
C TYR A 368 -2.93 -3.13 14.06
N HIS A 369 -3.00 -3.80 12.93
CA HIS A 369 -3.06 -5.25 12.83
C HIS A 369 -1.96 -5.72 11.90
N LEU A 370 -0.88 -6.28 12.45
CA LEU A 370 0.32 -6.62 11.71
C LEU A 370 0.51 -8.13 11.60
N ALA A 371 0.61 -8.63 10.36
CA ALA A 371 0.94 -10.03 10.11
C ALA A 371 2.40 -10.32 10.49
N THR A 372 2.64 -11.39 11.23
CA THR A 372 4.00 -11.89 11.49
C THR A 372 4.70 -12.32 10.19
N THR A 373 6.03 -12.26 10.17
CA THR A 373 6.85 -12.53 8.96
C THR A 373 6.65 -13.92 8.36
N ASP A 374 6.17 -14.88 9.16
CA ASP A 374 5.81 -16.23 8.71
C ASP A 374 4.33 -16.35 8.26
N ALA A 375 3.59 -15.25 8.27
CA ALA A 375 2.15 -15.16 7.95
C ALA A 375 1.21 -16.05 8.80
N LYS A 376 1.65 -16.49 9.97
CA LYS A 376 0.82 -17.38 10.82
C LYS A 376 -0.05 -16.65 11.80
N ARG A 377 0.33 -15.45 12.20
CA ARG A 377 -0.28 -14.70 13.29
C ARG A 377 -0.56 -13.26 12.92
N CYS A 378 -1.64 -12.71 13.44
CA CYS A 378 -1.92 -11.28 13.47
C CYS A 378 -1.60 -10.72 14.85
N VAL A 379 -0.80 -9.66 14.91
CA VAL A 379 -0.49 -8.91 16.13
C VAL A 379 -1.31 -7.63 16.12
N THR A 380 -2.22 -7.48 17.07
CA THR A 380 -3.03 -6.27 17.24
C THR A 380 -2.40 -5.34 18.26
N LEU A 381 -2.28 -4.06 17.92
CA LEU A 381 -1.56 -3.05 18.69
C LEU A 381 -2.36 -1.74 18.76
N ASP A 382 -2.32 -1.10 19.93
CA ASP A 382 -2.82 0.28 20.11
C ASP A 382 -1.77 1.32 19.68
N SER A 383 -0.49 0.94 19.69
CA SER A 383 0.64 1.79 19.32
C SER A 383 1.73 0.95 18.65
N VAL A 384 2.38 1.51 17.64
CA VAL A 384 3.54 0.94 16.94
C VAL A 384 4.87 1.55 17.41
N ALA A 385 4.81 2.45 18.40
CA ALA A 385 5.99 3.12 18.93
C ALA A 385 6.94 2.15 19.67
N PRO A 386 8.25 2.42 19.69
CA PRO A 386 9.21 1.65 20.46
C PRO A 386 8.88 1.61 21.96
N THR A 387 9.12 0.47 22.59
CA THR A 387 8.90 0.22 24.03
C THR A 387 10.19 -0.13 24.78
N THR A 388 11.24 -0.49 24.06
CA THR A 388 12.52 -0.96 24.62
C THR A 388 13.70 -0.29 23.92
N THR A 389 14.75 0.01 24.68
CA THR A 389 16.00 0.58 24.14
C THR A 389 17.16 -0.37 24.39
N VAL A 390 17.92 -0.67 23.32
CA VAL A 390 19.16 -1.43 23.39
C VAL A 390 20.33 -0.51 23.06
N ALA A 391 21.29 -0.37 23.97
CA ALA A 391 22.49 0.43 23.76
C ALA A 391 23.61 -0.43 23.14
N LEU A 392 24.15 0.01 22.02
CA LEU A 392 25.24 -0.65 21.29
C LEU A 392 26.59 0.05 21.46
N GLY A 393 26.61 1.27 22.04
CA GLY A 393 27.82 2.07 22.19
C GLY A 393 28.35 2.62 20.87
N THR A 394 29.61 2.38 20.55
CA THR A 394 30.23 2.87 19.30
C THR A 394 30.20 1.79 18.22
N VAL A 395 29.66 2.15 17.06
CA VAL A 395 29.55 1.29 15.88
C VAL A 395 30.28 1.96 14.71
N ALA A 396 31.30 1.31 14.17
CA ALA A 396 31.94 1.70 12.92
C ALA A 396 31.27 0.92 11.76
N THR A 397 30.75 1.64 10.76
CA THR A 397 30.06 0.98 9.63
C THR A 397 31.07 0.42 8.64
N PRO A 398 30.77 -0.71 7.98
CA PRO A 398 31.59 -1.19 6.88
C PRO A 398 31.59 -0.18 5.74
N VAL A 399 32.76 0.01 5.11
CA VAL A 399 32.94 0.93 3.97
C VAL A 399 33.17 0.21 2.64
N VAL A 400 33.32 -1.11 2.69
CA VAL A 400 33.56 -1.96 1.51
C VAL A 400 32.47 -3.04 1.44
N ALA A 401 32.05 -3.36 0.23
CA ALA A 401 31.15 -4.49 0.01
C ALA A 401 31.76 -5.77 0.59
N GLY A 402 31.09 -6.36 1.55
CA GLY A 402 31.52 -7.55 2.28
C GLY A 402 30.41 -8.10 3.14
N ALA A 403 30.74 -8.97 4.07
CA ALA A 403 29.76 -9.48 5.00
C ALA A 403 29.15 -8.34 5.84
N PRO A 404 27.82 -8.27 5.98
CA PRO A 404 27.19 -7.26 6.81
C PRO A 404 27.60 -7.42 8.27
N LEU A 405 27.71 -6.30 8.99
CA LEU A 405 27.89 -6.31 10.44
C LEU A 405 26.56 -6.67 11.09
N GLN A 406 26.56 -7.67 11.96
CA GLN A 406 25.40 -8.13 12.72
C GLN A 406 25.62 -7.85 14.20
N LEU A 407 24.83 -6.95 14.78
CA LEU A 407 24.94 -6.52 16.18
C LEU A 407 23.76 -7.08 16.97
N GLU A 408 24.03 -7.91 17.98
CA GLU A 408 22.98 -8.56 18.78
C GLU A 408 22.18 -7.52 19.56
N LEU A 409 20.84 -7.59 19.44
CA LEU A 409 19.87 -6.73 20.13
C LEU A 409 19.16 -7.46 21.26
N GLY A 410 19.09 -8.79 21.21
CA GLY A 410 18.46 -9.60 22.23
C GLY A 410 18.22 -11.04 21.78
N ALA A 411 17.92 -11.90 22.74
CA ALA A 411 17.61 -13.32 22.50
C ALA A 411 16.09 -13.59 22.61
N GLY A 412 15.60 -14.50 21.78
CA GLY A 412 14.21 -14.99 21.86
C GLY A 412 13.97 -15.86 23.11
N PRO A 413 12.70 -16.13 23.48
CA PRO A 413 11.52 -15.78 22.69
C PRO A 413 11.09 -14.30 22.87
N MET A 414 10.86 -13.59 21.78
CA MET A 414 10.28 -12.25 21.78
C MET A 414 9.51 -11.97 20.48
N THR A 415 8.56 -11.04 20.53
CA THR A 415 7.92 -10.49 19.36
C THR A 415 8.27 -9.00 19.25
N VAL A 416 8.74 -8.56 18.07
CA VAL A 416 8.96 -7.16 17.74
C VAL A 416 7.91 -6.76 16.72
N ALA A 417 6.99 -5.84 17.07
CA ALA A 417 5.90 -5.43 16.18
C ALA A 417 5.66 -3.92 16.28
N GLY A 418 5.90 -3.21 15.18
CA GLY A 418 5.79 -1.76 15.08
C GLY A 418 6.96 -1.12 14.36
N MET A 419 7.36 0.08 14.78
CA MET A 419 8.31 0.97 14.11
C MET A 419 9.64 1.05 14.88
N PRO A 420 10.64 0.21 14.55
CA PRO A 420 11.96 0.29 15.18
C PRO A 420 12.77 1.49 14.65
N ARG A 421 13.75 1.95 15.43
CA ARG A 421 14.57 3.13 15.12
C ARG A 421 15.99 3.00 15.64
N VAL A 422 16.94 3.59 14.93
CA VAL A 422 18.34 3.73 15.38
C VAL A 422 18.64 5.19 15.63
N ASP A 423 19.09 5.55 16.83
CA ASP A 423 19.52 6.89 17.21
C ASP A 423 21.03 6.87 17.51
N ALA A 424 21.80 7.86 17.02
CA ALA A 424 23.24 7.93 17.24
C ALA A 424 23.79 9.34 17.04
N LEU A 425 24.98 9.59 17.59
CA LEU A 425 25.87 10.70 17.22
C LEU A 425 26.76 10.24 16.07
N VAL A 426 26.55 10.80 14.89
CA VAL A 426 27.21 10.39 13.65
C VAL A 426 28.42 11.26 13.36
N THR A 427 29.55 10.63 13.06
CA THR A 427 30.72 11.24 12.44
C THR A 427 30.91 10.60 11.07
N ALA A 428 30.96 11.42 10.03
CA ALA A 428 31.15 10.99 8.65
C ALA A 428 32.45 11.51 8.10
N ALA A 429 33.24 10.62 7.46
CA ALA A 429 34.44 10.95 6.75
C ALA A 429 34.29 10.64 5.26
N GLY A 430 34.63 11.61 4.40
CA GLY A 430 34.40 11.52 2.96
C GLY A 430 33.02 12.04 2.53
N ALA A 431 32.88 12.32 1.24
CA ALA A 431 31.61 12.76 0.66
C ALA A 431 30.68 11.56 0.40
N HIS A 432 29.38 11.79 0.55
CA HIS A 432 28.34 10.79 0.32
C HIS A 432 28.52 9.49 1.12
N ALA A 433 29.05 9.60 2.36
CA ALA A 433 29.20 8.47 3.26
C ALA A 433 27.81 7.90 3.61
N LYS A 434 27.62 6.59 3.49
CA LYS A 434 26.33 5.96 3.76
C LYS A 434 26.44 4.53 4.27
N ALA A 435 25.42 4.13 5.02
CA ALA A 435 25.19 2.75 5.43
C ALA A 435 23.70 2.46 5.47
N PHE A 436 23.36 1.18 5.41
CA PHE A 436 21.98 0.72 5.44
C PHE A 436 21.75 -0.12 6.69
N PHE A 437 20.60 0.08 7.32
CA PHE A 437 20.22 -0.50 8.59
C PHE A 437 18.92 -1.26 8.48
N GLY A 438 18.83 -2.44 9.09
CA GLY A 438 17.62 -3.23 9.19
C GLY A 438 17.69 -4.27 10.30
N LEU A 439 16.60 -4.94 10.57
CA LEU A 439 16.56 -6.03 11.53
C LEU A 439 16.85 -7.37 10.85
N ALA A 440 17.55 -8.26 11.57
CA ALA A 440 17.81 -9.63 11.13
C ALA A 440 17.55 -10.63 12.27
N VAL A 441 17.26 -11.87 11.91
CA VAL A 441 17.04 -12.98 12.86
C VAL A 441 17.93 -14.15 12.48
N GLY A 442 18.57 -14.78 13.46
CA GLY A 442 19.42 -15.95 13.31
C GLY A 442 19.85 -16.51 14.65
N THR A 443 20.59 -17.64 14.65
CA THR A 443 21.16 -18.21 15.87
C THR A 443 22.48 -17.53 16.24
N SER A 444 23.15 -16.97 15.24
CA SER A 444 24.44 -16.27 15.34
C SER A 444 24.56 -15.17 14.26
N PRO A 445 25.56 -14.29 14.35
CA PRO A 445 25.84 -13.33 13.30
C PRO A 445 26.09 -13.94 11.91
N ALA A 446 26.54 -15.18 11.85
CA ALA A 446 26.91 -15.83 10.59
C ALA A 446 25.71 -16.36 9.80
N ASP A 447 24.61 -16.70 10.48
CA ASP A 447 23.38 -17.23 9.89
C ASP A 447 22.19 -16.25 9.94
N ALA A 448 22.42 -15.04 10.48
CA ALA A 448 21.37 -14.03 10.56
C ALA A 448 20.91 -13.58 9.18
N THR A 449 19.60 -13.53 8.98
CA THR A 449 18.97 -13.13 7.73
C THR A 449 18.08 -11.92 7.94
N VAL A 450 18.17 -10.94 7.03
CA VAL A 450 17.41 -9.69 7.12
C VAL A 450 15.91 -9.97 6.94
N VAL A 451 15.12 -9.33 7.79
CA VAL A 451 13.66 -9.41 7.76
C VAL A 451 13.14 -8.72 6.51
N HIS A 452 12.39 -9.45 5.67
CA HIS A 452 11.71 -8.92 4.47
C HIS A 452 12.62 -8.19 3.47
N ASN A 453 13.93 -8.38 3.52
CA ASN A 453 14.86 -7.64 2.66
C ASN A 453 14.69 -6.11 2.75
N GLN A 454 14.31 -5.59 3.89
CA GLN A 454 14.06 -4.17 4.08
C GLN A 454 15.16 -3.54 4.94
N LEU A 455 15.89 -2.60 4.32
CA LEU A 455 16.91 -1.79 4.99
C LEU A 455 16.69 -0.31 4.62
N MET A 456 17.02 0.57 5.55
CA MET A 456 16.93 2.02 5.36
C MET A 456 18.31 2.65 5.39
N PRO A 457 18.59 3.63 4.52
CA PRO A 457 19.85 4.34 4.50
C PRO A 457 19.99 5.33 5.65
N LEU A 458 21.23 5.60 5.99
CA LEU A 458 21.73 6.83 6.57
C LEU A 458 22.78 7.38 5.60
N HIS A 459 22.62 8.62 5.16
CA HIS A 459 23.47 9.26 4.18
C HIS A 459 23.96 10.62 4.67
N GLU A 460 25.24 10.87 4.52
CA GLU A 460 25.86 12.17 4.81
C GLU A 460 26.57 12.67 3.56
N GLU A 461 26.03 13.72 2.97
CA GLU A 461 26.54 14.30 1.73
C GLU A 461 27.97 14.85 1.90
N VAL A 462 28.24 15.46 3.04
CA VAL A 462 29.54 16.08 3.38
C VAL A 462 30.07 15.52 4.69
N PRO A 463 31.41 15.58 4.91
CA PRO A 463 32.00 15.20 6.18
C PRO A 463 31.43 16.01 7.35
N LEU A 464 31.14 15.32 8.46
CA LEU A 464 30.65 15.95 9.68
C LEU A 464 31.14 15.22 10.94
N VAL A 465 31.01 15.89 12.09
CA VAL A 465 31.47 15.34 13.38
C VAL A 465 30.38 15.49 14.44
N GLY A 466 29.94 14.36 15.00
CA GLY A 466 29.11 14.33 16.20
C GLY A 466 27.69 14.91 16.03
N SER A 467 27.08 14.74 14.88
CA SER A 467 25.70 15.18 14.65
C SER A 467 24.70 14.11 15.06
N GLU A 468 23.62 14.52 15.72
CA GLU A 468 22.53 13.62 16.05
C GLU A 468 21.80 13.17 14.77
N ARG A 469 21.56 11.87 14.67
CA ARG A 469 20.79 11.25 13.58
C ARG A 469 19.83 10.21 14.14
N SER A 470 18.71 10.08 13.46
CA SER A 470 17.70 9.08 13.75
C SER A 470 17.27 8.40 12.44
N VAL A 471 17.46 7.09 12.35
CA VAL A 471 17.06 6.28 11.20
C VAL A 471 15.84 5.46 11.59
N GLU A 472 14.69 5.77 11.03
CA GLU A 472 13.51 4.91 11.14
C GLU A 472 13.75 3.64 10.32
N LEU A 473 13.76 2.49 10.98
CA LEU A 473 13.83 1.21 10.29
C LEU A 473 12.44 0.85 9.71
N PRO A 474 12.37 -0.04 8.72
CA PRO A 474 11.09 -0.51 8.21
C PRO A 474 10.25 -1.12 9.32
N GLY A 475 8.97 -0.75 9.34
CA GLY A 475 8.00 -1.33 10.28
C GLY A 475 7.83 -2.83 10.04
N VAL A 476 7.76 -3.61 11.10
CA VAL A 476 7.76 -5.08 11.06
C VAL A 476 6.80 -5.68 12.09
N ALA A 477 6.47 -6.96 11.91
CA ALA A 477 5.99 -7.83 12.99
C ALA A 477 6.75 -9.16 12.88
N VAL A 478 7.77 -9.37 13.71
CA VAL A 478 8.64 -10.53 13.67
C VAL A 478 8.69 -11.24 15.01
N ASP A 479 8.47 -12.55 14.96
CA ASP A 479 8.71 -13.45 16.09
C ASP A 479 10.16 -13.91 16.04
N VAL A 480 10.87 -13.74 17.15
CA VAL A 480 12.20 -14.30 17.39
C VAL A 480 12.03 -15.53 18.28
N PRO A 481 12.15 -16.75 17.76
CA PRO A 481 11.93 -17.97 18.53
C PRO A 481 12.98 -18.16 19.63
N ALA A 482 12.68 -19.04 20.59
CA ALA A 482 13.68 -19.51 21.57
C ALA A 482 14.89 -20.12 20.84
N GLY A 483 16.10 -19.77 21.27
CA GLY A 483 17.35 -20.19 20.64
C GLY A 483 17.78 -19.35 19.44
N GLN A 484 16.94 -18.43 18.98
CA GLN A 484 17.32 -17.42 18.00
C GLN A 484 17.54 -16.04 18.66
N LYS A 485 18.17 -15.15 17.93
CA LYS A 485 18.51 -13.80 18.36
C LYS A 485 18.06 -12.78 17.31
N LEU A 486 17.76 -11.59 17.78
CA LEU A 486 17.53 -10.41 16.96
C LEU A 486 18.84 -9.64 16.79
N PHE A 487 19.11 -9.17 15.59
CA PHE A 487 20.29 -8.38 15.25
C PHE A 487 19.91 -7.08 14.56
N LEU A 488 20.73 -6.04 14.75
CA LEU A 488 20.83 -4.91 13.84
C LEU A 488 21.82 -5.28 12.74
N THR A 489 21.35 -5.33 11.50
CA THR A 489 22.21 -5.44 10.32
C THR A 489 22.69 -4.04 9.92
N VAL A 490 24.01 -3.89 9.70
CA VAL A 490 24.61 -2.70 9.13
C VAL A 490 25.43 -3.11 7.91
N THR A 491 25.13 -2.53 6.75
CA THR A 491 25.80 -2.89 5.48
C THR A 491 25.99 -1.66 4.60
N PRO A 492 27.07 -1.59 3.81
CA PRO A 492 27.31 -0.49 2.87
C PRO A 492 26.55 -0.67 1.54
N PHE A 493 25.90 -1.81 1.31
CA PHE A 493 25.29 -2.14 0.04
C PHE A 493 23.99 -2.93 0.19
N VAL A 494 22.96 -2.58 -0.60
CA VAL A 494 21.63 -3.23 -0.64
C VAL A 494 21.09 -3.27 -2.07
N ASP A 495 20.47 -4.36 -2.47
CA ASP A 495 19.93 -4.57 -3.83
C ASP A 495 18.93 -3.51 -4.30
N GLN A 496 18.08 -3.00 -3.40
CA GLN A 496 17.09 -1.97 -3.71
C GLN A 496 17.75 -0.65 -4.14
N PHE A 497 18.94 -0.42 -3.64
CA PHE A 497 19.77 0.77 -3.86
C PHE A 497 20.97 0.41 -4.73
N HIS A 498 20.76 -0.41 -5.75
CA HIS A 498 21.81 -0.88 -6.66
C HIS A 498 22.57 0.28 -7.29
N GLY A 499 23.90 0.20 -7.31
CA GLY A 499 24.79 1.28 -7.78
C GLY A 499 25.07 2.38 -6.75
N ASN A 500 24.46 2.33 -5.57
CA ASN A 500 24.60 3.32 -4.50
C ASN A 500 25.64 2.96 -3.46
N GLY A 501 26.61 2.17 -3.77
CA GLY A 501 27.80 2.11 -2.94
C GLY A 501 28.39 3.52 -2.78
N SER A 502 29.02 3.82 -1.66
CA SER A 502 29.86 5.00 -1.51
C SER A 502 30.82 5.04 -2.69
N ARG A 503 30.61 5.91 -3.66
CA ARG A 503 31.50 6.03 -4.84
C ARG A 503 32.88 6.59 -4.44
N THR A 504 32.92 7.22 -3.29
CA THR A 504 34.14 7.62 -2.60
C THR A 504 34.26 6.84 -1.30
N PRO A 505 35.46 6.43 -0.86
CA PRO A 505 35.63 5.78 0.43
C PRO A 505 35.19 6.72 1.55
N GLY A 506 33.94 6.54 2.01
CA GLY A 506 33.40 7.26 3.15
C GLY A 506 33.17 6.29 4.31
N ALA A 507 33.42 6.75 5.53
CA ALA A 507 33.18 5.96 6.72
C ALA A 507 32.22 6.70 7.65
N LEU A 508 31.31 5.95 8.25
CA LEU A 508 30.46 6.42 9.33
C LEU A 508 30.88 5.79 10.64
N VAL A 509 30.99 6.61 11.67
CA VAL A 509 31.17 6.17 13.07
C VAL A 509 29.96 6.69 13.86
N LEU A 510 29.18 5.78 14.39
CA LEU A 510 28.02 6.05 15.22
C LEU A 510 28.44 5.89 16.67
N ARG A 511 28.34 6.95 17.48
CA ARG A 511 28.58 6.92 18.93
C ARG A 511 27.25 6.97 19.66
N ASP A 512 27.25 6.48 20.89
CA ASP A 512 26.06 6.43 21.73
C ASP A 512 24.86 5.80 21.02
N THR A 513 25.15 4.82 20.16
CA THR A 513 24.15 4.15 19.32
C THR A 513 23.12 3.44 20.18
N LYS A 514 21.87 3.75 19.95
CA LYS A 514 20.70 3.12 20.60
C LYS A 514 19.77 2.60 19.55
N VAL A 515 19.29 1.37 19.75
CA VAL A 515 18.23 0.80 18.93
C VAL A 515 16.95 0.78 19.76
N GLN A 516 15.95 1.49 19.26
CA GLN A 516 14.63 1.57 19.84
C GLN A 516 13.75 0.48 19.22
N LEU A 517 13.24 -0.46 20.01
CA LEU A 517 12.47 -1.63 19.56
C LEU A 517 11.03 -1.59 20.07
N PRO A 518 10.03 -1.83 19.22
CA PRO A 518 8.64 -2.04 19.62
C PRO A 518 8.44 -3.50 20.07
N VAL A 519 9.02 -3.87 21.22
CA VAL A 519 8.85 -5.21 21.81
C VAL A 519 7.46 -5.30 22.41
N VAL A 520 6.70 -6.30 21.99
CA VAL A 520 5.37 -6.57 22.53
C VAL A 520 5.42 -7.79 23.47
N PRO A 521 4.57 -7.83 24.50
CA PRO A 521 4.48 -9.03 25.35
C PRO A 521 4.14 -10.24 24.48
N THR A 522 4.89 -11.32 24.63
CA THR A 522 4.59 -12.57 23.93
C THR A 522 3.19 -13.01 24.31
N PRO A 523 2.23 -13.14 23.39
CA PRO A 523 0.91 -13.64 23.75
C PRO A 523 1.06 -15.04 24.36
N VAL A 524 0.50 -15.23 25.54
CA VAL A 524 0.25 -16.57 26.05
C VAL A 524 -0.61 -17.26 24.98
N ALA A 525 -0.15 -18.39 24.45
CA ALA A 525 -0.85 -19.11 23.40
C ALA A 525 -2.30 -19.33 23.83
N VAL A 526 -3.23 -18.63 23.20
CA VAL A 526 -4.66 -18.95 23.32
C VAL A 526 -4.83 -20.25 22.58
N ALA A 527 -5.15 -21.30 23.29
CA ALA A 527 -5.45 -22.60 22.70
C ALA A 527 -6.55 -22.41 21.63
N PRO A 528 -6.47 -23.06 20.46
CA PRO A 528 -7.52 -22.98 19.47
C PRO A 528 -8.83 -23.40 20.13
N ALA A 529 -9.88 -22.58 19.94
CA ALA A 529 -11.23 -22.96 20.35
C ALA A 529 -11.56 -24.29 19.67
N ARG A 530 -11.92 -25.30 20.47
CA ARG A 530 -12.30 -26.66 20.02
C ARG A 530 -13.59 -26.60 19.22
#